data_1947f66a0e5d8c3f1840f6c2de359b82
#
_entry.id   1947f66a0e5d8c3f1840f6c2de359b82
#
_cell.length_a   1.000
_cell.length_b   1.000
_cell.length_c   1.000
_cell.angle_alpha   90.00
_cell.angle_beta   90.00
_cell.angle_gamma   90.00
#
_symmetry.space_group_name_H-M   'P 1'
#
loop_
_entity.id
_entity.type
_entity.pdbx_description
1 polymer ?
#
loop_
_entity_poly.entity_id
_entity_poly.type
_entity_poly.pdbx_seq_one_letter_code
_entity_poly.pdbx_strand_id
1 'polypeptide(L)'
;LDSFSPNQFKSKINLINHIKSLNILNKDSEIVIFGSWYGSILIPAFYNEVKKITAIDLDPKVISIAKYKLFKDYNVDFITSDVFEVYRDMYNDCDLFINTSCEHMKPMRELGPAPKYKTPWWDRVKPSAHFAFQSNNMFDIPGHTNCVNHIGEFKLQLPDNAEVLIEDEIKDERGTR
;
A
#
# COMPACT_ATOMS: atom_id res chain seq x y z
N LEU A 1 17.53 5.20 -5.31
CA LEU A 1 17.82 3.79 -5.69
C LEU A 1 17.57 2.77 -4.57
N ASP A 2 17.13 3.23 -3.39
CA ASP A 2 16.88 2.38 -2.23
C ASP A 2 15.70 1.41 -2.44
N SER A 3 14.73 1.78 -3.29
CA SER A 3 13.55 0.96 -3.62
C SER A 3 13.85 -0.43 -4.21
N PHE A 4 15.07 -0.64 -4.69
CA PHE A 4 15.58 -1.92 -5.21
C PHE A 4 16.62 -2.58 -4.29
N SER A 5 16.76 -2.08 -3.06
CA SER A 5 17.69 -2.71 -2.12
C SER A 5 17.20 -4.11 -1.72
N PRO A 6 18.13 -5.03 -1.37
CA PRO A 6 17.77 -6.38 -0.92
C PRO A 6 16.75 -6.38 0.23
N ASN A 7 16.84 -5.40 1.12
CA ASN A 7 15.95 -5.26 2.28
C ASN A 7 14.54 -4.83 1.89
N GLN A 8 14.41 -3.90 0.93
CA GLN A 8 13.10 -3.54 0.36
C GLN A 8 12.46 -4.73 -0.35
N PHE A 9 13.26 -5.48 -1.11
CA PHE A 9 12.78 -6.68 -1.77
C PHE A 9 12.29 -7.72 -0.75
N LYS A 10 13.12 -8.04 0.25
CA LYS A 10 12.80 -9.01 1.31
C LYS A 10 11.51 -8.64 2.05
N SER A 11 11.34 -7.36 2.43
CA SER A 11 10.16 -6.92 3.17
C SER A 11 8.87 -7.04 2.34
N LYS A 12 8.93 -6.69 1.05
CA LYS A 12 7.78 -6.83 0.15
C LYS A 12 7.42 -8.28 -0.13
N ILE A 13 8.41 -9.16 -0.30
CA ILE A 13 8.17 -10.61 -0.47
C ILE A 13 7.54 -11.19 0.80
N ASN A 14 8.00 -10.80 1.98
CA ASN A 14 7.39 -11.23 3.23
C ASN A 14 5.92 -10.83 3.33
N LEU A 15 5.60 -9.56 3.02
CA LEU A 15 4.21 -9.07 2.98
C LEU A 15 3.36 -9.86 1.99
N ILE A 16 3.87 -10.13 0.79
CA ILE A 16 3.18 -10.92 -0.24
C ILE A 16 2.86 -12.33 0.29
N ASN A 17 3.83 -12.97 0.96
CA ASN A 17 3.65 -14.30 1.53
C ASN A 17 2.56 -14.31 2.62
N HIS A 18 2.53 -13.29 3.47
CA HIS A 18 1.47 -13.14 4.48
C HIS A 18 0.09 -12.94 3.83
N ILE A 19 -0.04 -12.06 2.84
CA ILE A 19 -1.30 -11.87 2.11
C ILE A 19 -1.77 -13.19 1.48
N LYS A 20 -0.87 -13.92 0.81
CA LYS A 20 -1.20 -15.19 0.16
C LYS A 20 -1.59 -16.27 1.16
N SER A 21 -0.98 -16.32 2.33
CA SER A 21 -1.30 -17.32 3.38
C SER A 21 -2.71 -17.17 3.94
N LEU A 22 -3.28 -15.95 3.87
CA LEU A 22 -4.64 -15.69 4.34
C LEU A 22 -5.73 -16.16 3.36
N ASN A 23 -5.38 -16.47 2.11
CA ASN A 23 -6.33 -16.87 1.05
C ASN A 23 -7.51 -15.90 0.87
N ILE A 24 -7.28 -14.61 1.04
CA ILE A 24 -8.30 -13.54 0.97
C ILE A 24 -8.57 -13.02 -0.43
N LEU A 25 -7.78 -13.44 -1.42
CA LEU A 25 -7.88 -13.00 -2.81
C LEU A 25 -8.30 -14.12 -3.75
N ASN A 26 -9.01 -13.75 -4.81
CA ASN A 26 -9.42 -14.62 -5.90
C ASN A 26 -9.50 -13.85 -7.22
N LYS A 27 -9.96 -14.50 -8.30
CA LYS A 27 -10.06 -13.94 -9.65
C LYS A 27 -11.06 -12.77 -9.80
N ASP A 28 -11.92 -12.56 -8.84
CA ASP A 28 -12.89 -11.46 -8.83
C ASP A 28 -12.41 -10.29 -7.96
N SER A 29 -11.33 -10.47 -7.22
CA SER A 29 -10.80 -9.47 -6.29
C SER A 29 -10.19 -8.27 -7.00
N GLU A 30 -10.35 -7.09 -6.40
CA GLU A 30 -9.72 -5.84 -6.82
C GLU A 30 -8.72 -5.36 -5.77
N ILE A 31 -7.54 -4.92 -6.21
CA ILE A 31 -6.44 -4.43 -5.36
C ILE A 31 -6.12 -2.98 -5.68
N VAL A 32 -5.88 -2.18 -4.63
CA VAL A 32 -5.30 -0.84 -4.74
C VAL A 32 -3.92 -0.82 -4.08
N ILE A 33 -2.92 -0.29 -4.78
CA ILE A 33 -1.55 -0.10 -4.27
C ILE A 33 -1.28 1.40 -4.13
N PHE A 34 -1.11 1.85 -2.90
CA PHE A 34 -0.74 3.22 -2.55
C PHE A 34 0.78 3.40 -2.56
N GLY A 35 1.26 4.53 -3.09
CA GLY A 35 2.68 4.79 -3.22
C GLY A 35 3.37 3.67 -3.99
N SER A 36 2.78 3.34 -5.15
CA SER A 36 3.14 2.12 -5.89
C SER A 36 4.57 2.14 -6.40
N TRP A 37 5.20 3.32 -6.50
CA TRP A 37 6.48 3.50 -7.20
C TRP A 37 6.36 2.84 -8.58
N TYR A 38 7.34 2.06 -8.99
CA TYR A 38 7.23 1.32 -10.26
C TYR A 38 6.32 0.08 -10.18
N GLY A 39 5.90 -0.36 -9.00
CA GLY A 39 5.09 -1.57 -8.83
C GLY A 39 5.78 -2.89 -9.15
N SER A 40 7.10 -2.87 -9.36
CA SER A 40 7.89 -3.97 -9.95
C SER A 40 7.87 -5.29 -9.16
N ILE A 41 7.47 -5.28 -7.89
CA ILE A 41 7.34 -6.48 -7.06
C ILE A 41 5.88 -6.84 -6.83
N LEU A 42 5.05 -5.86 -6.44
CA LEU A 42 3.66 -6.10 -6.06
C LEU A 42 2.78 -6.43 -7.28
N ILE A 43 2.93 -5.69 -8.39
CA ILE A 43 2.10 -5.94 -9.58
C ILE A 43 2.29 -7.37 -10.11
N PRO A 44 3.52 -7.85 -10.41
CA PRO A 44 3.71 -9.23 -10.87
C PRO A 44 3.25 -10.30 -9.87
N ALA A 45 3.34 -10.01 -8.55
CA ALA A 45 2.94 -10.96 -7.52
C ALA A 45 1.44 -11.28 -7.52
N PHE A 46 0.60 -10.32 -7.94
CA PHE A 46 -0.85 -10.46 -7.89
C PHE A 46 -1.55 -10.41 -9.25
N TYR A 47 -0.87 -9.98 -10.31
CA TYR A 47 -1.48 -9.72 -11.63
C TYR A 47 -2.32 -10.89 -12.16
N ASN A 48 -1.83 -12.12 -12.01
CA ASN A 48 -2.54 -13.31 -12.48
C ASN A 48 -3.50 -13.92 -11.43
N GLU A 49 -3.67 -13.27 -10.28
CA GLU A 49 -4.47 -13.82 -9.17
C GLU A 49 -5.76 -13.05 -8.94
N VAL A 50 -5.84 -11.83 -9.46
CA VAL A 50 -6.96 -10.90 -9.21
C VAL A 50 -7.57 -10.38 -10.51
N LYS A 51 -8.76 -9.81 -10.41
CA LYS A 51 -9.48 -9.20 -11.52
C LYS A 51 -8.84 -7.88 -11.96
N LYS A 52 -8.42 -7.05 -10.98
CA LYS A 52 -7.97 -5.69 -11.24
C LYS A 52 -6.92 -5.24 -10.24
N ILE A 53 -5.93 -4.51 -10.73
CA ILE A 53 -4.96 -3.77 -9.91
C ILE A 53 -5.02 -2.30 -10.28
N THR A 54 -5.13 -1.44 -9.28
CA THR A 54 -4.98 0.01 -9.43
C THR A 54 -3.74 0.46 -8.68
N ALA A 55 -2.77 1.04 -9.37
CA ALA A 55 -1.50 1.52 -8.82
C ALA A 55 -1.50 3.06 -8.80
N ILE A 56 -1.31 3.64 -7.63
CA ILE A 56 -1.37 5.09 -7.41
C ILE A 56 -0.03 5.57 -6.88
N ASP A 57 0.50 6.62 -7.49
CA ASP A 57 1.71 7.30 -7.03
C ASP A 57 1.64 8.80 -7.33
N LEU A 58 2.31 9.59 -6.52
CA LEU A 58 2.38 11.04 -6.68
C LEU A 58 3.27 11.46 -7.86
N ASP A 59 4.31 10.67 -8.18
CA ASP A 59 5.29 11.00 -9.20
C ASP A 59 4.82 10.58 -10.60
N PRO A 60 4.50 11.55 -11.50
CA PRO A 60 4.04 11.26 -12.85
C PRO A 60 5.10 10.55 -13.71
N LYS A 61 6.39 10.76 -13.43
CA LYS A 61 7.46 10.08 -14.19
C LYS A 61 7.50 8.60 -13.86
N VAL A 62 7.36 8.27 -12.58
CA VAL A 62 7.32 6.89 -12.10
C VAL A 62 6.11 6.17 -12.71
N ILE A 63 4.93 6.76 -12.62
CA ILE A 63 3.71 6.22 -13.23
C ILE A 63 3.84 6.05 -14.74
N SER A 64 4.41 7.04 -15.43
CA SER A 64 4.64 6.94 -16.88
C SER A 64 5.57 5.78 -17.26
N ILE A 65 6.67 5.59 -16.53
CA ILE A 65 7.59 4.47 -16.74
C ILE A 65 6.91 3.14 -16.46
N ALA A 66 6.21 3.03 -15.32
CA ALA A 66 5.46 1.82 -14.97
C ALA A 66 4.47 1.45 -16.07
N LYS A 67 3.60 2.38 -16.46
CA LYS A 67 2.53 2.17 -17.43
C LYS A 67 3.03 1.85 -18.83
N TYR A 68 3.97 2.63 -19.35
CA TYR A 68 4.34 2.58 -20.77
C TYR A 68 5.60 1.78 -21.07
N LYS A 69 6.39 1.42 -20.04
CA LYS A 69 7.65 0.66 -20.24
C LYS A 69 7.63 -0.69 -19.55
N LEU A 70 7.24 -0.75 -18.27
CA LEU A 70 7.32 -1.98 -17.49
C LEU A 70 6.09 -2.87 -17.66
N PHE A 71 4.90 -2.27 -17.67
CA PHE A 71 3.62 -2.99 -17.64
C PHE A 71 2.68 -2.60 -18.79
N LYS A 72 3.23 -2.25 -19.97
CA LYS A 72 2.44 -1.82 -21.14
C LYS A 72 1.42 -2.87 -21.61
N ASP A 73 1.72 -4.14 -21.37
CA ASP A 73 0.88 -5.27 -21.79
C ASP A 73 0.05 -5.86 -20.64
N TYR A 74 0.08 -5.21 -19.47
CA TYR A 74 -0.66 -5.59 -18.27
C TYR A 74 -1.94 -4.77 -18.12
N ASN A 75 -3.03 -5.42 -17.73
CA ASN A 75 -4.29 -4.74 -17.42
C ASN A 75 -4.23 -4.16 -15.98
N VAL A 76 -3.52 -3.05 -15.83
CA VAL A 76 -3.35 -2.33 -14.57
C VAL A 76 -3.72 -0.86 -14.77
N ASP A 77 -4.57 -0.34 -13.90
CA ASP A 77 -4.88 1.08 -13.87
C ASP A 77 -3.78 1.85 -13.14
N PHE A 78 -3.13 2.78 -13.84
CA PHE A 78 -2.10 3.66 -13.27
C PHE A 78 -2.64 5.06 -13.10
N ILE A 79 -2.57 5.60 -11.87
CA ILE A 79 -3.10 6.92 -11.50
C ILE A 79 -1.97 7.76 -10.90
N THR A 80 -1.73 8.94 -11.49
CA THR A 80 -0.88 9.96 -10.87
C THR A 80 -1.74 10.83 -9.98
N SER A 81 -1.61 10.67 -8.67
CA SER A 81 -2.34 11.47 -7.69
C SER A 81 -1.75 11.31 -6.29
N ASP A 82 -2.01 12.29 -5.44
CA ASP A 82 -1.92 12.10 -4.00
C ASP A 82 -3.01 11.11 -3.55
N VAL A 83 -2.62 10.05 -2.85
CA VAL A 83 -3.56 9.02 -2.36
C VAL A 83 -4.62 9.60 -1.42
N PHE A 84 -4.34 10.74 -0.76
CA PHE A 84 -5.29 11.46 0.08
C PHE A 84 -6.30 12.29 -0.70
N GLU A 85 -6.06 12.53 -1.99
CA GLU A 85 -6.91 13.34 -2.88
C GLU A 85 -7.64 12.53 -3.95
N VAL A 86 -7.26 11.27 -4.15
CA VAL A 86 -7.88 10.39 -5.16
C VAL A 86 -9.39 10.28 -4.95
N TYR A 87 -10.12 10.30 -6.06
CA TYR A 87 -11.56 10.10 -6.08
C TYR A 87 -11.93 8.70 -5.57
N ARG A 88 -12.80 8.64 -4.57
CA ARG A 88 -12.91 7.54 -3.62
C ARG A 88 -13.95 6.49 -3.93
N ASP A 89 -14.83 6.72 -4.88
CA ASP A 89 -15.83 5.72 -5.26
C ASP A 89 -15.15 4.44 -5.80
N MET A 90 -13.94 4.57 -6.33
CA MET A 90 -13.11 3.43 -6.73
C MET A 90 -12.68 2.51 -5.56
N TYR A 91 -12.80 2.96 -4.32
CA TYR A 91 -12.44 2.15 -3.16
C TYR A 91 -13.58 1.27 -2.64
N ASN A 92 -14.82 1.55 -3.05
CA ASN A 92 -16.00 0.87 -2.51
C ASN A 92 -15.99 -0.64 -2.78
N ASP A 93 -15.45 -1.06 -3.93
CA ASP A 93 -15.41 -2.46 -4.36
C ASP A 93 -14.06 -3.14 -4.12
N CYS A 94 -13.06 -2.41 -3.61
CA CYS A 94 -11.72 -2.92 -3.42
C CYS A 94 -11.66 -3.96 -2.28
N ASP A 95 -10.96 -5.07 -2.53
CA ASP A 95 -10.77 -6.17 -1.57
C ASP A 95 -9.53 -6.01 -0.72
N LEU A 96 -8.45 -5.45 -1.29
CA LEU A 96 -7.18 -5.30 -0.62
C LEU A 96 -6.52 -3.97 -0.95
N PHE A 97 -6.14 -3.25 0.10
CA PHE A 97 -5.33 -2.04 0.01
C PHE A 97 -3.91 -2.34 0.49
N ILE A 98 -2.92 -2.06 -0.35
CA ILE A 98 -1.50 -2.28 -0.02
C ILE A 98 -0.79 -0.93 0.04
N ASN A 99 -0.06 -0.67 1.13
CA ASN A 99 0.86 0.45 1.23
C ASN A 99 2.17 0.01 1.88
N THR A 100 3.23 -0.06 1.10
CA THR A 100 4.58 -0.40 1.55
C THR A 100 5.48 0.82 1.74
N SER A 101 4.89 2.00 1.83
CA SER A 101 5.56 3.30 1.90
C SER A 101 4.88 4.23 2.92
N CYS A 102 4.33 3.64 4.00
CA CYS A 102 3.60 4.43 5.01
C CYS A 102 4.49 5.47 5.71
N GLU A 103 5.80 5.22 5.80
CA GLU A 103 6.79 6.16 6.33
C GLU A 103 6.90 7.47 5.55
N HIS A 104 6.51 7.48 4.29
CA HIS A 104 6.52 8.67 3.43
C HIS A 104 5.20 9.45 3.43
N MET A 105 4.17 8.96 4.11
CA MET A 105 2.82 9.49 4.04
C MET A 105 2.30 9.86 5.43
N LYS A 106 1.22 10.64 5.48
CA LYS A 106 0.44 10.79 6.71
C LYS A 106 -0.11 9.43 7.17
N PRO A 107 -0.39 9.26 8.47
CA PRO A 107 -1.05 8.06 8.96
C PRO A 107 -2.27 7.69 8.12
N MET A 108 -2.40 6.42 7.75
CA MET A 108 -3.47 5.97 6.85
C MET A 108 -4.88 6.25 7.39
N ARG A 109 -5.07 6.31 8.72
CA ARG A 109 -6.33 6.74 9.35
C ARG A 109 -6.71 8.19 9.00
N GLU A 110 -5.71 9.02 8.67
CA GLU A 110 -5.89 10.41 8.25
C GLU A 110 -6.20 10.55 6.75
N LEU A 111 -6.32 9.43 6.01
CA LEU A 111 -6.99 9.40 4.71
C LEU A 111 -8.44 9.89 4.90
N GLY A 112 -8.51 11.06 5.45
CA GLY A 112 -9.72 11.79 5.73
C GLY A 112 -10.28 12.42 4.46
N PRO A 113 -11.49 12.94 4.53
CA PRO A 113 -12.08 13.58 3.39
C PRO A 113 -11.18 14.74 2.96
N ALA A 114 -10.89 14.81 1.67
CA ALA A 114 -10.74 16.14 1.09
C ALA A 114 -11.90 16.98 1.65
N PRO A 115 -11.73 18.29 1.92
CA PRO A 115 -12.73 19.14 2.59
C PRO A 115 -14.16 19.02 2.06
N LYS A 116 -14.30 18.43 0.88
CA LYS A 116 -15.54 18.16 0.16
C LYS A 116 -16.33 16.94 0.69
N TYR A 117 -15.68 16.00 1.41
CA TYR A 117 -16.35 14.77 1.85
C TYR A 117 -16.31 14.66 3.38
N LYS A 118 -17.47 14.57 4.00
CA LYS A 118 -17.65 14.62 5.47
C LYS A 118 -17.30 13.30 6.20
N THR A 119 -17.05 12.20 5.47
CA THR A 119 -16.83 10.88 6.08
C THR A 119 -15.41 10.37 5.81
N PRO A 120 -14.74 9.77 6.80
CA PRO A 120 -13.48 9.07 6.62
C PRO A 120 -13.57 8.01 5.51
N TRP A 121 -12.46 7.75 4.84
CA TRP A 121 -12.48 6.75 3.75
C TRP A 121 -12.72 5.31 4.26
N TRP A 122 -12.33 5.01 5.50
CA TRP A 122 -12.61 3.74 6.18
C TRP A 122 -14.09 3.40 6.21
N ASP A 123 -14.96 4.40 6.29
CA ASP A 123 -16.42 4.22 6.32
C ASP A 123 -17.00 3.91 4.94
N ARG A 124 -16.18 3.97 3.90
CA ARG A 124 -16.59 3.78 2.50
C ARG A 124 -16.08 2.50 1.88
N VAL A 125 -15.08 1.88 2.46
CA VAL A 125 -14.61 0.57 2.00
C VAL A 125 -15.60 -0.50 2.46
N LYS A 126 -15.73 -1.55 1.68
CA LYS A 126 -16.61 -2.65 2.08
C LYS A 126 -16.13 -3.30 3.38
N PRO A 127 -17.04 -3.81 4.22
CA PRO A 127 -16.67 -4.40 5.52
C PRO A 127 -15.68 -5.57 5.42
N SER A 128 -15.64 -6.25 4.27
CA SER A 128 -14.71 -7.35 3.99
C SER A 128 -13.37 -6.91 3.41
N ALA A 129 -13.12 -5.60 3.30
CA ALA A 129 -11.84 -5.11 2.78
C ALA A 129 -10.68 -5.40 3.74
N HIS A 130 -9.54 -5.75 3.15
CA HIS A 130 -8.30 -6.02 3.88
C HIS A 130 -7.28 -4.91 3.63
N PHE A 131 -6.34 -4.79 4.57
CA PHE A 131 -5.28 -3.77 4.51
C PHE A 131 -3.94 -4.43 4.80
N ALA A 132 -2.94 -4.15 3.97
CA ALA A 132 -1.58 -4.64 4.13
C ALA A 132 -0.62 -3.44 4.13
N PHE A 133 -0.19 -3.03 5.31
CA PHE A 133 0.59 -1.81 5.51
C PHE A 133 1.98 -2.12 6.05
N GLN A 134 2.98 -1.39 5.54
CA GLN A 134 4.35 -1.43 6.06
C GLN A 134 4.83 -0.01 6.36
N SER A 135 5.60 0.12 7.44
CA SER A 135 6.38 1.29 7.79
C SER A 135 7.77 0.85 8.27
N ASN A 136 8.58 1.77 8.79
CA ASN A 136 9.89 1.48 9.33
C ASN A 136 10.26 2.47 10.46
N ASN A 137 11.41 2.22 11.11
CA ASN A 137 11.98 3.09 12.15
C ASN A 137 13.19 3.90 11.67
N MET A 138 13.32 4.15 10.38
CA MET A 138 14.46 4.84 9.79
C MET A 138 14.24 6.36 9.78
N PHE A 139 14.22 6.98 10.96
CA PHE A 139 13.93 8.41 11.16
C PHE A 139 14.93 9.36 10.50
N ASP A 140 16.17 8.92 10.29
CA ASP A 140 17.25 9.74 9.73
C ASP A 140 17.21 9.83 8.19
N ILE A 141 16.28 9.15 7.53
CA ILE A 141 16.15 9.19 6.07
C ILE A 141 15.30 10.40 5.66
N PRO A 142 15.82 11.30 4.81
CA PRO A 142 15.04 12.43 4.32
C PRO A 142 13.75 11.98 3.62
N GLY A 143 12.63 12.62 3.96
CA GLY A 143 11.32 12.30 3.40
C GLY A 143 10.55 11.21 4.16
N HIS A 144 11.14 10.60 5.18
CA HIS A 144 10.42 9.77 6.13
C HIS A 144 9.73 10.65 7.17
N THR A 145 8.44 10.82 7.05
CA THR A 145 7.62 11.71 7.89
C THR A 145 6.74 10.98 8.89
N ASN A 146 6.58 9.67 8.72
CA ASN A 146 5.70 8.81 9.52
C ASN A 146 6.38 7.48 9.86
N CYS A 147 7.63 7.55 10.30
CA CYS A 147 8.31 6.42 10.92
C CYS A 147 7.69 6.08 12.27
N VAL A 148 7.83 4.82 12.68
CA VAL A 148 7.37 4.32 13.98
C VAL A 148 8.50 3.56 14.67
N ASN A 149 8.57 3.59 16.00
CA ASN A 149 9.64 2.91 16.73
C ASN A 149 9.47 1.38 16.75
N HIS A 150 8.22 0.91 16.72
CA HIS A 150 7.86 -0.51 16.78
C HIS A 150 6.43 -0.73 16.29
N ILE A 151 6.07 -1.99 16.05
CA ILE A 151 4.75 -2.39 15.53
C ILE A 151 3.58 -1.89 16.38
N GLY A 152 3.73 -1.83 17.70
CA GLY A 152 2.69 -1.33 18.59
C GLY A 152 2.32 0.14 18.33
N GLU A 153 3.31 0.99 18.03
CA GLU A 153 3.08 2.38 17.63
C GLU A 153 2.41 2.46 16.25
N PHE A 154 2.81 1.61 15.32
CA PHE A 154 2.18 1.55 14.00
C PHE A 154 0.70 1.16 14.08
N LYS A 155 0.34 0.23 14.96
CA LYS A 155 -1.04 -0.20 15.20
C LYS A 155 -1.95 0.93 15.69
N LEU A 156 -1.42 1.92 16.40
CA LEU A 156 -2.19 3.11 16.81
C LEU A 156 -2.65 3.98 15.63
N GLN A 157 -2.13 3.74 14.43
CA GLN A 157 -2.55 4.42 13.21
C GLN A 157 -3.74 3.73 12.51
N LEU A 158 -4.20 2.60 13.02
CA LEU A 158 -5.38 1.89 12.51
C LEU A 158 -6.68 2.47 13.06
N PRO A 159 -7.81 2.30 12.37
CA PRO A 159 -9.13 2.55 12.96
C PRO A 159 -9.39 1.66 14.17
N ASP A 160 -10.19 2.15 15.13
CA ASP A 160 -10.48 1.43 16.39
C ASP A 160 -11.16 0.06 16.19
N ASN A 161 -11.87 -0.11 15.07
CA ASN A 161 -12.58 -1.33 14.71
C ASN A 161 -11.77 -2.27 13.78
N ALA A 162 -10.51 -1.96 13.51
CA ALA A 162 -9.67 -2.82 12.67
C ALA A 162 -9.24 -4.06 13.45
N GLU A 163 -9.40 -5.24 12.85
CA GLU A 163 -8.86 -6.50 13.32
C GLU A 163 -7.47 -6.72 12.71
N VAL A 164 -6.48 -7.01 13.55
CA VAL A 164 -5.12 -7.34 13.09
C VAL A 164 -5.02 -8.84 12.89
N LEU A 165 -4.90 -9.28 11.64
CA LEU A 165 -4.80 -10.69 11.27
C LEU A 165 -3.36 -11.21 11.37
N ILE A 166 -2.38 -10.41 10.96
CA ILE A 166 -0.95 -10.75 11.01
C ILE A 166 -0.18 -9.47 11.39
N GLU A 167 0.78 -9.61 12.28
CA GLU A 167 1.79 -8.58 12.55
C GLU A 167 3.18 -9.22 12.55
N ASP A 168 4.15 -8.52 11.98
CA ASP A 168 5.52 -8.99 11.87
C ASP A 168 6.51 -7.82 11.84
N GLU A 169 7.72 -8.06 12.33
CA GLU A 169 8.82 -7.11 12.29
C GLU A 169 10.06 -7.76 11.67
N ILE A 170 10.55 -7.18 10.58
CA ILE A 170 11.78 -7.61 9.93
C ILE A 170 12.90 -6.68 10.36
N LYS A 171 13.90 -7.22 11.06
CA LYS A 171 15.11 -6.50 11.44
C LYS A 171 16.19 -6.66 10.39
N ASP A 172 16.84 -5.59 10.07
CA ASP A 172 18.01 -5.55 9.22
C ASP A 172 19.08 -4.60 9.80
N GLU A 173 20.24 -4.49 9.14
CA GLU A 173 21.36 -3.66 9.62
C GLU A 173 21.03 -2.16 9.71
N ARG A 174 19.98 -1.70 9.02
CA ARG A 174 19.57 -0.29 8.97
C ARG A 174 18.40 0.04 9.87
N GLY A 175 17.67 -0.95 10.35
CA GLY A 175 16.51 -0.73 11.19
C GLY A 175 15.50 -1.88 11.17
N THR A 176 14.27 -1.56 11.54
CA THR A 176 13.12 -2.48 11.55
C THR A 176 12.08 -2.04 10.52
N ARG A 177 11.46 -3.00 9.85
CA ARG A 177 10.35 -2.82 8.92
C ARG A 177 9.17 -3.69 9.31
#